data_2e796f9056014ee1014233f1eaede8ac
#
_entry.id   2e796f9056014ee1014233f1eaede8ac
#
_cell.length_a   1.000
_cell.length_b   1.000
_cell.length_c   1.000
_cell.angle_alpha   90.00
_cell.angle_beta   90.00
_cell.angle_gamma   90.00
#
_symmetry.space_group_name_H-M   'P 1'
#
loop_
_entity.id
_entity.type
_entity.pdbx_description
1 polymer ?
#
loop_
_entity_poly.entity_id
_entity_poly.type
_entity_poly.pdbx_seq_one_letter_code
_entity_poly.pdbx_strand_id
1 'polypeptide(L)'
;MPNYLSPGVYVEEVESGSRPIEGVGTAVAAFVGFAANGPYNQPTLVSNWSQFTSTFGDFIEGAYLAHAVYGYFSNGGGAAYIVRVGQDGAGDAKSKQDKPALTGPRQAELGGYRVTELEAGDAKTDISIEIEAPGPAEGETAPPGDMFKLVVKRGRKVEETFDRVSTNRGKDNVVTTVKQGSKLIAIEETGGTPAPAKPDVGTVVLGPPPAAPAAPARIASDEYVGDVGERTGFSGLAAVDEVTMVAVPDLMSAYQRGAIGLDGVQVVQKEIITHCELMGDRVAILDPPPGLGPQQVKEWLREEANYDSKYASLYYPWISVFDPVSSKNQFVPPSGHVAGIWARNDDTRGVHKAPANEVVRGAIELQTQLTKAEHDLLNPVGINCIRAFSGRGIRIWGARTISSDPAWRYLNVRRLFNYLEESILDGTQWVVFEPNDDALWARIRRTISAFLINEWRKGALFGLTPDEAFYVKCDRETNPAEGIDIGQVVCEVGVAPVKPAEFVIFRLSQFSGGTSLVSE
;
A
#
# COMPACT_ATOMS: atom_id res chain seq x y z
N MET A 1 18.31 8.61 52.10
CA MET A 1 19.69 8.56 51.60
C MET A 1 20.34 7.32 52.16
N PRO A 2 20.87 6.42 51.36
CA PRO A 2 21.61 5.30 51.87
C PRO A 2 22.84 5.79 52.62
N ASN A 3 23.06 5.24 53.84
CA ASN A 3 24.19 5.61 54.67
C ASN A 3 25.39 4.73 54.32
N TYR A 4 26.35 5.27 53.56
CA TYR A 4 27.58 4.58 53.24
C TYR A 4 28.54 4.57 54.46
N LEU A 5 28.89 3.39 54.96
CA LEU A 5 29.62 3.22 56.19
C LEU A 5 31.08 2.76 55.99
N SER A 6 31.48 2.46 54.77
CA SER A 6 32.86 2.04 54.46
C SER A 6 33.36 2.69 53.14
N PRO A 7 34.69 2.92 53.00
CA PRO A 7 35.22 3.36 51.71
C PRO A 7 35.02 2.31 50.63
N GLY A 8 34.37 2.70 49.52
CA GLY A 8 34.09 1.80 48.39
C GLY A 8 33.45 2.56 47.21
N VAL A 9 33.31 1.90 46.06
CA VAL A 9 32.55 2.38 44.91
C VAL A 9 31.14 1.84 45.07
N TYR A 10 30.17 2.75 45.14
CA TYR A 10 28.75 2.43 45.27
C TYR A 10 28.07 2.76 43.95
N VAL A 11 27.29 1.82 43.44
CA VAL A 11 26.46 2.00 42.25
C VAL A 11 25.02 2.07 42.73
N GLU A 12 24.37 3.20 42.49
CA GLU A 12 22.96 3.38 42.73
C GLU A 12 22.22 3.43 41.38
N GLU A 13 21.15 2.67 41.27
CA GLU A 13 20.20 2.84 40.19
C GLU A 13 19.35 4.07 40.52
N VAL A 14 19.54 5.12 39.75
CA VAL A 14 18.72 6.33 39.83
C VAL A 14 17.82 6.33 38.61
N GLU A 15 16.51 6.40 38.79
CA GLU A 15 15.61 6.61 37.66
C GLU A 15 15.99 7.89 36.94
N SER A 16 16.40 7.76 35.67
CA SER A 16 16.70 8.91 34.83
C SER A 16 15.41 9.68 34.59
N GLY A 17 15.31 10.88 35.17
CA GLY A 17 14.12 11.73 35.09
C GLY A 17 13.86 12.34 33.70
N SER A 18 14.55 11.93 32.66
CA SER A 18 14.28 12.31 31.27
C SER A 18 14.24 11.06 30.39
N ARG A 19 13.07 10.75 29.85
CA ARG A 19 12.94 9.75 28.78
C ARG A 19 13.43 10.41 27.48
N PRO A 20 14.42 9.84 26.77
CA PRO A 20 14.83 10.36 25.49
C PRO A 20 13.66 10.23 24.49
N ILE A 21 13.51 11.20 23.59
CA ILE A 21 12.56 11.11 22.47
C ILE A 21 13.15 10.10 21.48
N GLU A 22 12.38 9.06 21.18
CA GLU A 22 12.67 8.12 20.10
C GLU A 22 11.98 8.60 18.83
N GLY A 23 12.66 8.49 17.69
CA GLY A 23 12.07 8.85 16.40
C GLY A 23 11.02 7.84 15.97
N VAL A 24 9.85 8.32 15.54
CA VAL A 24 8.77 7.50 15.03
C VAL A 24 9.11 6.86 13.68
N GLY A 25 8.40 5.79 13.29
CA GLY A 25 8.53 5.19 11.97
C GLY A 25 8.03 6.12 10.86
N THR A 26 8.73 6.16 9.71
CA THR A 26 8.37 7.03 8.57
C THR A 26 7.93 6.26 7.33
N ALA A 27 7.90 4.92 7.40
CA ALA A 27 7.84 4.06 6.23
C ALA A 27 6.59 3.16 6.18
N VAL A 28 5.49 3.55 6.82
CA VAL A 28 4.23 2.80 6.77
C VAL A 28 3.29 3.43 5.75
N ALA A 29 2.92 2.66 4.72
CA ALA A 29 2.00 3.09 3.67
C ALA A 29 0.56 2.61 3.93
N ALA A 30 -0.43 3.37 3.47
CA ALA A 30 -1.80 2.90 3.35
C ALA A 30 -2.23 2.89 1.88
N PHE A 31 -2.86 1.80 1.46
CA PHE A 31 -3.39 1.62 0.12
C PHE A 31 -4.90 1.38 0.17
N VAL A 32 -5.64 2.15 -0.61
CA VAL A 32 -7.10 2.04 -0.71
C VAL A 32 -7.47 1.54 -2.10
N GLY A 33 -8.25 0.46 -2.19
CA GLY A 33 -8.59 -0.12 -3.48
C GLY A 33 -9.41 -1.41 -3.43
N PHE A 34 -9.40 -2.13 -4.54
CA PHE A 34 -10.23 -3.32 -4.76
C PHE A 34 -9.41 -4.60 -4.53
N ALA A 35 -10.02 -5.54 -3.85
CA ALA A 35 -9.43 -6.86 -3.59
C ALA A 35 -10.48 -7.96 -3.71
N ALA A 36 -10.01 -9.19 -4.00
CA ALA A 36 -10.89 -10.36 -4.11
C ALA A 36 -11.59 -10.69 -2.79
N ASN A 37 -10.85 -10.63 -1.71
CA ASN A 37 -11.26 -11.04 -0.36
C ASN A 37 -10.90 -9.97 0.67
N GLY A 38 -11.13 -10.29 1.93
CA GLY A 38 -10.74 -9.45 3.07
C GLY A 38 -11.85 -8.53 3.56
N PRO A 39 -11.64 -7.91 4.73
CA PRO A 39 -12.63 -7.04 5.34
C PRO A 39 -12.84 -5.76 4.51
N TYR A 40 -14.09 -5.34 4.37
CA TYR A 40 -14.44 -4.07 3.74
C TYR A 40 -14.29 -2.91 4.70
N ASN A 41 -13.79 -1.79 4.20
CA ASN A 41 -13.70 -0.51 4.90
C ASN A 41 -12.91 -0.54 6.22
N GLN A 42 -12.12 -1.59 6.47
CA GLN A 42 -11.33 -1.73 7.69
C GLN A 42 -9.84 -1.66 7.37
N PRO A 43 -9.09 -0.68 7.91
CA PRO A 43 -7.64 -0.66 7.80
C PRO A 43 -7.04 -1.94 8.37
N THR A 44 -6.42 -2.75 7.54
CA THR A 44 -5.85 -4.04 7.91
C THR A 44 -4.36 -4.07 7.63
N LEU A 45 -3.56 -4.30 8.66
CA LEU A 45 -2.10 -4.34 8.56
C LEU A 45 -1.63 -5.60 7.83
N VAL A 46 -0.73 -5.42 6.88
CA VAL A 46 0.02 -6.49 6.20
C VAL A 46 1.52 -6.15 6.22
N SER A 47 2.35 -7.11 6.58
CA SER A 47 3.80 -6.95 6.72
C SER A 47 4.60 -7.54 5.55
N ASN A 48 3.96 -8.26 4.65
CA ASN A 48 4.58 -8.84 3.46
C ASN A 48 3.53 -9.24 2.41
N TRP A 49 4.02 -9.55 1.20
CA TRP A 49 3.17 -9.99 0.08
C TRP A 49 2.36 -11.25 0.37
N SER A 50 2.94 -12.25 1.05
CA SER A 50 2.24 -13.49 1.38
C SER A 50 1.06 -13.27 2.33
N GLN A 51 1.20 -12.36 3.29
CA GLN A 51 0.10 -11.97 4.17
C GLN A 51 -0.99 -11.22 3.40
N PHE A 52 -0.59 -10.32 2.47
CA PHE A 52 -1.56 -9.65 1.61
C PHE A 52 -2.38 -10.68 0.81
N THR A 53 -1.74 -11.60 0.10
CA THR A 53 -2.43 -12.60 -0.72
C THR A 53 -3.32 -13.53 0.11
N SER A 54 -2.90 -13.92 1.30
CA SER A 54 -3.71 -14.76 2.19
C SER A 54 -4.97 -14.04 2.71
N THR A 55 -4.92 -12.72 2.89
CA THR A 55 -6.02 -11.92 3.45
C THR A 55 -6.91 -11.35 2.35
N PHE A 56 -6.33 -10.76 1.33
CA PHE A 56 -7.03 -9.99 0.30
C PHE A 56 -7.16 -10.70 -1.04
N GLY A 57 -6.49 -11.84 -1.20
CA GLY A 57 -6.40 -12.57 -2.46
C GLY A 57 -5.27 -12.09 -3.34
N ASP A 58 -5.22 -12.63 -4.55
CA ASP A 58 -4.20 -12.35 -5.55
C ASP A 58 -4.64 -11.19 -6.46
N PHE A 59 -3.92 -10.97 -7.56
CA PHE A 59 -4.30 -10.00 -8.57
C PHE A 59 -5.70 -10.26 -9.12
N ILE A 60 -6.49 -9.21 -9.30
CA ILE A 60 -7.84 -9.29 -9.89
C ILE A 60 -7.93 -8.42 -11.13
N GLU A 61 -8.78 -8.82 -12.08
CA GLU A 61 -8.97 -8.08 -13.31
C GLU A 61 -9.55 -6.68 -13.04
N GLY A 62 -8.96 -5.69 -13.65
CA GLY A 62 -9.42 -4.31 -13.55
C GLY A 62 -9.11 -3.63 -12.20
N ALA A 63 -8.12 -4.11 -11.43
CA ALA A 63 -7.66 -3.46 -10.20
C ALA A 63 -6.14 -3.32 -10.17
N TYR A 64 -5.67 -2.25 -9.53
CA TYR A 64 -4.26 -1.93 -9.36
C TYR A 64 -3.76 -2.09 -7.92
N LEU A 65 -4.65 -2.34 -6.94
CA LEU A 65 -4.26 -2.48 -5.54
C LEU A 65 -3.18 -3.55 -5.34
N ALA A 66 -3.37 -4.75 -5.87
CA ALA A 66 -2.40 -5.84 -5.76
C ALA A 66 -1.05 -5.48 -6.41
N HIS A 67 -1.07 -4.80 -7.57
CA HIS A 67 0.15 -4.31 -8.24
C HIS A 67 0.86 -3.23 -7.41
N ALA A 68 0.12 -2.33 -6.78
CA ALA A 68 0.67 -1.29 -5.92
C ALA A 68 1.32 -1.88 -4.67
N VAL A 69 0.64 -2.80 -3.99
CA VAL A 69 1.16 -3.49 -2.79
C VAL A 69 2.38 -4.36 -3.12
N TYR A 70 2.33 -5.11 -4.23
CA TYR A 70 3.48 -5.88 -4.70
C TYR A 70 4.67 -4.98 -5.03
N GLY A 71 4.41 -3.87 -5.74
CA GLY A 71 5.40 -2.84 -6.05
C GLY A 71 6.00 -2.21 -4.80
N TYR A 72 5.20 -1.96 -3.77
CA TYR A 72 5.63 -1.45 -2.48
C TYR A 72 6.63 -2.38 -1.80
N PHE A 73 6.27 -3.64 -1.57
CA PHE A 73 7.16 -4.60 -0.94
C PHE A 73 8.42 -4.88 -1.76
N SER A 74 8.31 -4.99 -3.10
CA SER A 74 9.44 -5.21 -4.00
C SER A 74 10.44 -4.05 -4.01
N ASN A 75 10.00 -2.83 -3.69
CA ASN A 75 10.83 -1.64 -3.63
C ASN A 75 11.38 -1.32 -2.24
N GLY A 76 11.02 -2.09 -1.21
CA GLY A 76 11.60 -1.99 0.13
C GLY A 76 10.61 -1.55 1.22
N GLY A 77 9.32 -1.59 0.93
CA GLY A 77 8.28 -1.39 1.94
C GLY A 77 8.30 -2.51 2.98
N GLY A 78 8.08 -2.16 4.24
CA GLY A 78 8.09 -3.09 5.38
C GLY A 78 6.70 -3.47 5.87
N ALA A 79 5.79 -2.51 5.98
CA ALA A 79 4.44 -2.71 6.46
C ALA A 79 3.47 -1.78 5.73
N ALA A 80 2.26 -2.23 5.48
CA ALA A 80 1.22 -1.42 4.85
C ALA A 80 -0.15 -1.71 5.45
N TYR A 81 -0.98 -0.69 5.54
CA TYR A 81 -2.40 -0.81 5.83
C TYR A 81 -3.18 -0.88 4.52
N ILE A 82 -4.08 -1.84 4.42
CA ILE A 82 -4.94 -2.02 3.26
C ILE A 82 -6.37 -1.71 3.65
N VAL A 83 -7.02 -0.83 2.87
CA VAL A 83 -8.45 -0.52 3.00
C VAL A 83 -9.15 -0.99 1.73
N ARG A 84 -9.88 -2.10 1.85
CA ARG A 84 -10.69 -2.62 0.76
C ARG A 84 -11.97 -1.80 0.63
N VAL A 85 -12.24 -1.26 -0.55
CA VAL A 85 -13.46 -0.49 -0.87
C VAL A 85 -14.22 -1.15 -2.03
N GLY A 86 -15.44 -0.67 -2.31
CA GLY A 86 -16.28 -1.19 -3.39
C GLY A 86 -16.96 -2.51 -3.00
N GLN A 87 -18.09 -2.42 -2.28
CA GLN A 87 -18.88 -3.61 -1.94
C GLN A 87 -19.32 -4.36 -3.19
N ASP A 88 -19.24 -5.69 -3.16
CA ASP A 88 -19.83 -6.53 -4.20
C ASP A 88 -21.33 -6.23 -4.31
N GLY A 89 -21.73 -5.48 -5.35
CA GLY A 89 -23.05 -5.42 -5.93
C GLY A 89 -24.32 -5.69 -5.09
N ALA A 90 -24.36 -5.28 -3.83
CA ALA A 90 -25.59 -5.30 -3.03
C ALA A 90 -26.54 -4.12 -3.37
N GLY A 91 -26.21 -3.35 -4.40
CA GLY A 91 -27.03 -2.28 -4.98
C GLY A 91 -27.78 -2.77 -6.21
N ASP A 92 -29.09 -3.00 -6.06
CA ASP A 92 -30.08 -3.26 -7.10
C ASP A 92 -30.15 -4.67 -7.75
N ALA A 93 -30.65 -5.61 -7.00
CA ALA A 93 -31.32 -6.81 -7.53
C ALA A 93 -32.58 -6.49 -8.37
N LYS A 94 -32.64 -5.35 -9.10
CA LYS A 94 -33.77 -4.96 -9.96
C LYS A 94 -33.44 -4.67 -11.42
N SER A 95 -32.20 -4.79 -11.86
CA SER A 95 -31.94 -4.84 -13.30
C SER A 95 -31.77 -6.30 -13.75
N LYS A 96 -32.89 -6.94 -14.04
CA LYS A 96 -32.92 -8.10 -14.94
C LYS A 96 -32.56 -7.57 -16.33
N GLN A 97 -31.30 -7.54 -16.70
CA GLN A 97 -30.86 -7.56 -18.10
C GLN A 97 -29.38 -7.90 -18.20
N ASP A 98 -29.13 -8.98 -18.94
CA ASP A 98 -27.84 -9.42 -19.47
C ASP A 98 -26.71 -9.67 -18.46
N LYS A 99 -26.82 -10.83 -17.77
CA LYS A 99 -25.59 -11.52 -17.32
C LYS A 99 -24.78 -11.88 -18.58
N PRO A 100 -23.55 -11.37 -18.75
CA PRO A 100 -22.69 -11.92 -19.79
C PRO A 100 -22.60 -13.43 -19.56
N ALA A 101 -22.77 -14.21 -20.63
CA ALA A 101 -22.61 -15.64 -20.57
C ALA A 101 -21.17 -15.93 -20.09
N LEU A 102 -21.04 -16.49 -18.89
CA LEU A 102 -19.77 -16.86 -18.30
C LEU A 102 -19.16 -17.93 -19.20
N THR A 103 -18.18 -17.56 -20.01
CA THR A 103 -17.44 -18.42 -20.92
C THR A 103 -16.30 -19.07 -20.16
N GLY A 104 -16.60 -20.16 -19.47
CA GLY A 104 -15.62 -21.00 -18.81
C GLY A 104 -16.16 -22.40 -18.58
N PRO A 105 -15.30 -23.40 -18.32
CA PRO A 105 -15.73 -24.75 -18.01
C PRO A 105 -16.59 -24.73 -16.73
N ARG A 106 -17.71 -25.46 -16.73
CA ARG A 106 -18.61 -25.54 -15.59
C ARG A 106 -17.89 -26.19 -14.40
N GLN A 107 -18.24 -25.73 -13.19
CA GLN A 107 -17.59 -26.20 -11.96
C GLN A 107 -18.62 -26.47 -10.85
N ALA A 108 -18.21 -27.32 -9.90
CA ALA A 108 -18.94 -27.55 -8.66
C ALA A 108 -17.96 -27.88 -7.53
N GLU A 109 -18.33 -27.54 -6.30
CA GLU A 109 -17.59 -27.96 -5.10
C GLU A 109 -18.22 -29.21 -4.50
N LEU A 110 -17.38 -30.16 -4.10
CA LEU A 110 -17.78 -31.46 -3.62
C LEU A 110 -16.89 -31.89 -2.45
N GLY A 111 -17.29 -31.64 -1.19
CA GLY A 111 -16.58 -32.15 -0.01
C GLY A 111 -15.11 -31.72 0.12
N GLY A 112 -14.74 -30.51 -0.33
CA GLY A 112 -13.35 -30.02 -0.36
C GLY A 112 -12.60 -30.34 -1.67
N TYR A 113 -13.32 -30.81 -2.67
CA TYR A 113 -12.84 -30.96 -4.04
C TYR A 113 -13.53 -29.98 -4.98
N ARG A 114 -12.80 -29.45 -5.94
CA ARG A 114 -13.35 -28.71 -7.08
C ARG A 114 -13.43 -29.64 -8.28
N VAL A 115 -14.61 -29.78 -8.85
CA VAL A 115 -14.85 -30.54 -10.07
C VAL A 115 -15.06 -29.56 -11.21
N THR A 116 -14.31 -29.73 -12.30
CA THR A 116 -14.32 -28.84 -13.47
C THR A 116 -14.60 -29.67 -14.72
N GLU A 117 -15.44 -29.18 -15.61
CA GLU A 117 -15.69 -29.77 -16.93
C GLU A 117 -14.44 -29.64 -17.84
N LEU A 118 -13.99 -30.72 -18.47
CA LEU A 118 -12.80 -30.73 -19.32
C LEU A 118 -13.06 -30.23 -20.76
N GLU A 119 -14.25 -30.50 -21.31
CA GLU A 119 -14.64 -30.01 -22.62
C GLU A 119 -15.86 -29.08 -22.45
N ALA A 120 -15.78 -27.88 -22.97
CA ALA A 120 -16.93 -27.01 -23.12
C ALA A 120 -17.93 -27.69 -24.08
N GLY A 121 -18.74 -28.58 -23.53
CA GLY A 121 -19.80 -29.28 -24.27
C GLY A 121 -20.90 -28.32 -24.68
N ASP A 122 -21.77 -28.81 -25.60
CA ASP A 122 -22.99 -28.07 -26.00
C ASP A 122 -23.71 -27.46 -24.78
N ALA A 123 -23.90 -26.16 -24.79
CA ALA A 123 -24.50 -25.36 -23.69
C ALA A 123 -25.91 -25.86 -23.27
N LYS A 124 -26.45 -26.86 -23.91
CA LYS A 124 -27.83 -27.36 -23.75
C LYS A 124 -27.97 -28.55 -22.80
N THR A 125 -26.88 -29.21 -22.39
CA THR A 125 -27.00 -30.41 -21.56
C THR A 125 -26.17 -30.25 -20.28
N ASP A 126 -26.84 -30.30 -19.13
CA ASP A 126 -26.16 -30.16 -17.83
C ASP A 126 -25.38 -31.42 -17.49
N ILE A 127 -24.14 -31.25 -17.01
CA ILE A 127 -23.36 -32.31 -16.38
C ILE A 127 -23.68 -32.30 -14.88
N SER A 128 -24.01 -33.45 -14.37
CA SER A 128 -24.25 -33.67 -12.93
C SER A 128 -23.40 -34.84 -12.42
N ILE A 129 -22.98 -34.70 -11.18
CA ILE A 129 -22.21 -35.71 -10.46
C ILE A 129 -23.10 -36.25 -9.36
N GLU A 130 -23.26 -37.56 -9.35
CA GLU A 130 -24.00 -38.24 -8.30
C GLU A 130 -23.03 -39.06 -7.46
N ILE A 131 -23.13 -38.87 -6.15
CA ILE A 131 -22.38 -39.62 -5.15
C ILE A 131 -23.29 -40.69 -4.59
N GLU A 132 -22.89 -41.97 -4.77
CA GLU A 132 -23.60 -43.14 -4.29
C GLU A 132 -22.75 -43.93 -3.30
N ALA A 133 -23.38 -44.79 -2.51
CA ALA A 133 -22.67 -45.80 -1.74
C ALA A 133 -22.05 -46.84 -2.70
N PRO A 134 -20.78 -47.23 -2.51
CA PRO A 134 -20.15 -48.25 -3.36
C PRO A 134 -20.79 -49.62 -3.15
N GLY A 135 -20.83 -50.40 -4.22
CA GLY A 135 -21.28 -51.80 -4.13
C GLY A 135 -20.33 -52.67 -3.28
N PRO A 136 -20.83 -53.74 -2.62
CA PRO A 136 -19.99 -54.70 -1.91
C PRO A 136 -19.10 -55.45 -2.92
N ALA A 137 -17.80 -55.63 -2.60
CA ALA A 137 -16.92 -56.50 -3.38
C ALA A 137 -17.20 -57.98 -3.04
N GLU A 138 -16.80 -58.88 -3.96
CA GLU A 138 -16.92 -60.31 -3.72
C GLU A 138 -16.24 -60.69 -2.40
N GLY A 139 -17.05 -61.15 -1.41
CA GLY A 139 -16.59 -61.60 -0.11
C GLY A 139 -16.61 -60.53 1.02
N GLU A 140 -17.03 -59.29 0.77
CA GLU A 140 -17.19 -58.25 1.77
C GLU A 140 -18.65 -58.12 2.23
N THR A 141 -18.87 -58.05 3.55
CA THR A 141 -20.20 -57.83 4.13
C THR A 141 -20.63 -56.38 4.19
N ALA A 142 -19.67 -55.42 4.08
CA ALA A 142 -19.93 -53.95 3.94
C ALA A 142 -18.70 -53.28 3.34
N PRO A 143 -18.88 -52.23 2.51
CA PRO A 143 -17.76 -51.46 1.97
C PRO A 143 -17.09 -50.61 3.08
N PRO A 144 -15.77 -50.35 2.98
CA PRO A 144 -15.08 -49.43 3.89
C PRO A 144 -15.75 -48.05 3.95
N GLY A 145 -15.86 -47.48 5.17
CA GLY A 145 -16.62 -46.25 5.41
C GLY A 145 -16.13 -44.98 4.72
N ASP A 146 -14.91 -45.01 4.20
CA ASP A 146 -14.25 -43.91 3.47
C ASP A 146 -14.41 -43.98 1.96
N MET A 147 -14.95 -45.10 1.43
CA MET A 147 -15.18 -45.29 -0.01
C MET A 147 -16.55 -44.76 -0.45
N PHE A 148 -16.61 -44.30 -1.69
CA PHE A 148 -17.83 -43.84 -2.35
C PHE A 148 -17.77 -44.18 -3.86
N LYS A 149 -18.92 -44.09 -4.52
CA LYS A 149 -19.04 -44.24 -5.97
C LYS A 149 -19.41 -42.90 -6.57
N LEU A 150 -18.67 -42.49 -7.61
CA LEU A 150 -18.89 -41.23 -8.31
C LEU A 150 -19.42 -41.55 -9.72
N VAL A 151 -20.60 -41.01 -10.03
CA VAL A 151 -21.28 -41.21 -11.31
C VAL A 151 -21.40 -39.87 -12.02
N VAL A 152 -20.87 -39.76 -13.22
CA VAL A 152 -20.97 -38.58 -14.07
C VAL A 152 -22.08 -38.77 -15.07
N LYS A 153 -23.05 -37.86 -15.03
CA LYS A 153 -24.22 -37.89 -15.92
C LYS A 153 -24.24 -36.65 -16.81
N ARG A 154 -24.64 -36.82 -18.06
CA ARG A 154 -24.98 -35.74 -18.97
C ARG A 154 -26.48 -35.76 -19.21
N GLY A 155 -27.18 -34.79 -18.58
CA GLY A 155 -28.65 -34.84 -18.49
C GLY A 155 -29.14 -36.04 -17.68
N ARG A 156 -29.84 -36.96 -18.33
CA ARG A 156 -30.34 -38.22 -17.71
C ARG A 156 -29.45 -39.45 -18.01
N LYS A 157 -28.43 -39.29 -18.84
CA LYS A 157 -27.60 -40.43 -19.29
C LYS A 157 -26.33 -40.50 -18.44
N VAL A 158 -26.03 -41.69 -17.91
CA VAL A 158 -24.75 -41.98 -17.25
C VAL A 158 -23.67 -42.12 -18.33
N GLU A 159 -22.63 -41.31 -18.25
CA GLU A 159 -21.52 -41.33 -19.21
C GLU A 159 -20.28 -42.01 -18.61
N GLU A 160 -19.96 -41.71 -17.35
CA GLU A 160 -18.79 -42.25 -16.65
C GLU A 160 -19.16 -42.70 -15.24
N THR A 161 -18.52 -43.76 -14.75
CA THR A 161 -18.73 -44.28 -13.41
C THR A 161 -17.38 -44.69 -12.82
N PHE A 162 -17.07 -44.12 -11.64
CA PHE A 162 -15.90 -44.47 -10.84
C PHE A 162 -16.37 -45.14 -9.56
N ASP A 163 -16.30 -46.43 -9.52
CA ASP A 163 -16.71 -47.21 -8.36
C ASP A 163 -15.54 -47.35 -7.39
N ARG A 164 -15.85 -47.34 -6.07
CA ARG A 164 -14.91 -47.56 -4.96
C ARG A 164 -13.73 -46.56 -4.94
N VAL A 165 -13.99 -45.28 -5.08
CA VAL A 165 -13.00 -44.23 -4.91
C VAL A 165 -12.99 -43.73 -3.45
N SER A 166 -11.84 -43.21 -3.00
CA SER A 166 -11.60 -42.77 -1.62
C SER A 166 -10.95 -41.37 -1.62
N THR A 167 -11.11 -40.66 -0.50
CA THR A 167 -10.40 -39.41 -0.24
C THR A 167 -8.95 -39.62 0.20
N ASN A 168 -8.60 -40.86 0.62
CA ASN A 168 -7.26 -41.19 1.09
C ASN A 168 -6.25 -41.25 -0.06
N ARG A 169 -5.00 -40.89 0.22
CA ARG A 169 -3.91 -41.02 -0.74
C ARG A 169 -3.63 -42.48 -1.03
N GLY A 170 -3.69 -42.85 -2.31
CA GLY A 170 -3.48 -44.25 -2.77
C GLY A 170 -3.93 -44.44 -4.21
N LYS A 171 -4.01 -45.72 -4.63
CA LYS A 171 -4.46 -46.11 -5.99
C LYS A 171 -5.92 -45.76 -6.25
N ASP A 172 -6.73 -45.80 -5.19
CA ASP A 172 -8.18 -45.57 -5.23
C ASP A 172 -8.53 -44.10 -4.89
N ASN A 173 -7.53 -43.20 -4.84
CA ASN A 173 -7.77 -41.78 -4.61
C ASN A 173 -8.60 -41.18 -5.75
N VAL A 174 -9.67 -40.46 -5.41
CA VAL A 174 -10.64 -39.90 -6.35
C VAL A 174 -9.97 -39.00 -7.40
N VAL A 175 -9.03 -38.14 -6.99
CA VAL A 175 -8.31 -37.22 -7.89
C VAL A 175 -7.49 -38.02 -8.90
N THR A 176 -6.76 -39.02 -8.43
CA THR A 176 -5.90 -39.85 -9.28
C THR A 176 -6.72 -40.69 -10.26
N THR A 177 -7.80 -41.33 -9.77
CA THR A 177 -8.66 -42.22 -10.56
C THR A 177 -9.41 -41.43 -11.65
N VAL A 178 -9.98 -40.26 -11.30
CA VAL A 178 -10.67 -39.40 -12.26
C VAL A 178 -9.68 -38.81 -13.28
N LYS A 179 -8.50 -38.38 -12.87
CA LYS A 179 -7.47 -37.85 -13.78
C LYS A 179 -7.01 -38.89 -14.84
N GLN A 180 -7.03 -40.17 -14.47
CA GLN A 180 -6.64 -41.24 -15.39
C GLN A 180 -7.78 -41.76 -16.28
N GLY A 181 -9.01 -41.69 -15.80
CA GLY A 181 -10.16 -42.33 -16.42
C GLY A 181 -11.22 -41.41 -17.01
N SER A 182 -11.32 -40.17 -16.59
CA SER A 182 -12.36 -39.24 -17.05
C SER A 182 -11.93 -38.48 -18.31
N LYS A 183 -12.88 -38.32 -19.21
CA LYS A 183 -12.80 -37.42 -20.38
C LYS A 183 -13.70 -36.19 -20.21
N LEU A 184 -14.59 -36.20 -19.24
CA LEU A 184 -15.62 -35.16 -19.05
C LEU A 184 -15.28 -34.20 -17.93
N ILE A 185 -14.63 -34.68 -16.86
CA ILE A 185 -14.38 -33.87 -15.66
C ILE A 185 -12.93 -34.01 -15.17
N ALA A 186 -12.43 -32.96 -14.54
CA ALA A 186 -11.23 -32.97 -13.69
C ALA A 186 -11.64 -32.71 -12.25
N ILE A 187 -10.94 -33.34 -11.30
CA ILE A 187 -11.13 -33.13 -9.86
C ILE A 187 -9.80 -32.66 -9.26
N GLU A 188 -9.83 -31.59 -8.51
CA GLU A 188 -8.69 -31.00 -7.78
C GLU A 188 -9.05 -30.76 -6.32
N GLU A 189 -8.08 -30.92 -5.41
CA GLU A 189 -8.27 -30.56 -4.01
C GLU A 189 -8.30 -29.03 -3.86
N THR A 190 -9.34 -28.51 -3.21
CA THR A 190 -9.45 -27.10 -2.87
C THR A 190 -8.57 -26.85 -1.64
N GLY A 191 -7.29 -26.47 -1.81
CA GLY A 191 -6.21 -26.40 -0.82
C GLY A 191 -6.49 -25.66 0.51
N GLY A 192 -7.61 -26.00 1.18
CA GLY A 192 -8.03 -25.47 2.47
C GLY A 192 -7.84 -26.47 3.62
N THR A 193 -7.67 -26.00 4.83
CA THR A 193 -7.84 -26.78 6.05
C THR A 193 -9.29 -26.65 6.56
N PRO A 194 -10.05 -27.74 6.79
CA PRO A 194 -9.59 -29.13 6.96
C PRO A 194 -9.40 -29.92 5.67
N ALA A 195 -8.66 -31.05 5.78
CA ALA A 195 -8.44 -31.98 4.67
C ALA A 195 -9.76 -32.40 3.99
N PRO A 196 -9.74 -32.71 2.67
CA PRO A 196 -10.95 -33.10 1.94
C PRO A 196 -11.69 -34.22 2.65
N ALA A 197 -12.98 -33.99 2.94
CA ALA A 197 -13.85 -34.96 3.58
C ALA A 197 -14.60 -35.77 2.54
N LYS A 198 -15.03 -37.00 2.91
CA LYS A 198 -15.92 -37.80 2.06
C LYS A 198 -17.15 -36.98 1.69
N PRO A 199 -17.47 -36.79 0.41
CA PRO A 199 -18.67 -36.09 -0.03
C PRO A 199 -19.94 -36.78 0.46
N ASP A 200 -20.96 -35.99 0.80
CA ASP A 200 -22.27 -36.53 1.13
C ASP A 200 -22.94 -37.19 -0.10
N VAL A 201 -23.74 -38.23 0.15
CA VAL A 201 -24.54 -38.88 -0.90
C VAL A 201 -25.55 -37.88 -1.45
N GLY A 202 -25.50 -37.64 -2.75
CA GLY A 202 -26.36 -36.68 -3.40
C GLY A 202 -25.95 -36.39 -4.85
N THR A 203 -26.72 -35.53 -5.49
CA THR A 203 -26.45 -35.09 -6.87
C THR A 203 -26.06 -33.62 -6.87
N VAL A 204 -24.91 -33.29 -7.45
CA VAL A 204 -24.43 -31.92 -7.66
C VAL A 204 -24.38 -31.63 -9.16
N VAL A 205 -25.03 -30.57 -9.59
CA VAL A 205 -25.01 -30.14 -11.00
C VAL A 205 -23.85 -29.15 -11.19
N LEU A 206 -23.04 -29.37 -12.22
CA LEU A 206 -21.98 -28.43 -12.58
C LEU A 206 -22.61 -27.12 -13.08
N GLY A 207 -22.40 -26.06 -12.33
CA GLY A 207 -22.86 -24.71 -12.65
C GLY A 207 -21.79 -23.92 -13.45
N PRO A 208 -22.15 -22.74 -13.94
CA PRO A 208 -21.14 -21.83 -14.48
C PRO A 208 -20.08 -21.58 -13.41
N PRO A 209 -18.80 -21.40 -13.81
CA PRO A 209 -17.75 -21.09 -12.84
C PRO A 209 -18.18 -19.88 -12.00
N PRO A 210 -17.85 -19.82 -10.71
CA PRO A 210 -18.05 -18.60 -9.94
C PRO A 210 -17.36 -17.46 -10.70
N ALA A 211 -18.03 -16.32 -10.80
CA ALA A 211 -17.45 -15.17 -11.47
C ALA A 211 -16.08 -14.89 -10.84
N ALA A 212 -15.04 -14.81 -11.67
CA ALA A 212 -13.74 -14.42 -11.16
C ALA A 212 -13.89 -13.08 -10.42
N PRO A 213 -13.26 -12.92 -9.27
CA PRO A 213 -13.33 -11.65 -8.55
C PRO A 213 -12.80 -10.55 -9.47
N ALA A 214 -13.62 -9.54 -9.69
CA ALA A 214 -13.30 -8.40 -10.55
C ALA A 214 -13.64 -7.10 -9.82
N ALA A 215 -13.00 -6.03 -10.23
CA ALA A 215 -13.27 -4.71 -9.67
C ALA A 215 -14.71 -4.26 -9.98
N PRO A 216 -15.37 -3.46 -9.10
CA PRO A 216 -16.76 -3.07 -9.23
C PRO A 216 -17.04 -2.29 -10.54
N ALA A 217 -18.18 -2.51 -11.15
CA ALA A 217 -18.59 -1.85 -12.40
C ALA A 217 -18.90 -0.35 -12.21
N ARG A 218 -19.27 0.06 -11.01
CA ARG A 218 -19.49 1.46 -10.59
C ARG A 218 -19.05 1.63 -9.16
N ILE A 219 -18.53 2.81 -8.84
CA ILE A 219 -18.14 3.19 -7.48
C ILE A 219 -18.37 4.68 -7.31
N ALA A 220 -18.89 5.08 -6.17
CA ALA A 220 -19.04 6.48 -5.80
C ALA A 220 -17.79 7.02 -5.11
N SER A 221 -17.55 8.32 -5.18
CA SER A 221 -16.43 8.97 -4.50
C SER A 221 -16.45 8.71 -2.98
N ASP A 222 -17.66 8.72 -2.40
CA ASP A 222 -17.87 8.52 -0.97
C ASP A 222 -17.43 7.13 -0.47
N GLU A 223 -17.42 6.12 -1.33
CA GLU A 223 -16.92 4.79 -0.98
C GLU A 223 -15.40 4.76 -0.78
N TYR A 224 -14.65 5.62 -1.49
CA TYR A 224 -13.22 5.80 -1.25
C TYR A 224 -12.96 6.65 -0.01
N VAL A 225 -13.73 7.74 0.15
CA VAL A 225 -13.57 8.70 1.24
C VAL A 225 -13.96 8.06 2.57
N GLY A 226 -15.14 7.48 2.65
CA GLY A 226 -15.69 6.92 3.87
C GLY A 226 -16.03 7.97 4.93
N ASP A 227 -16.08 7.55 6.18
CA ASP A 227 -16.43 8.36 7.34
C ASP A 227 -15.47 8.11 8.52
N VAL A 228 -15.05 9.18 9.19
CA VAL A 228 -14.12 9.11 10.34
C VAL A 228 -14.77 8.42 11.54
N GLY A 229 -16.05 8.71 11.83
CA GLY A 229 -16.79 8.16 12.97
C GLY A 229 -17.09 6.68 12.80
N GLU A 230 -17.43 6.26 11.59
CA GLU A 230 -17.66 4.86 11.22
C GLU A 230 -16.38 4.10 10.88
N ARG A 231 -15.23 4.80 10.79
CA ARG A 231 -13.92 4.26 10.43
C ARG A 231 -13.88 3.56 9.08
N THR A 232 -14.53 4.15 8.09
CA THR A 232 -14.64 3.60 6.73
C THR A 232 -13.80 4.37 5.72
N GLY A 233 -13.52 3.75 4.56
CA GLY A 233 -12.71 4.36 3.51
C GLY A 233 -11.32 4.79 3.99
N PHE A 234 -10.69 5.75 3.30
CA PHE A 234 -9.42 6.31 3.78
C PHE A 234 -9.60 7.27 4.98
N SER A 235 -10.80 7.81 5.21
CA SER A 235 -11.09 8.59 6.43
C SER A 235 -10.97 7.73 7.68
N GLY A 236 -11.23 6.42 7.60
CA GLY A 236 -10.99 5.47 8.68
C GLY A 236 -9.53 5.34 9.11
N LEU A 237 -8.58 5.76 8.27
CA LEU A 237 -7.15 5.82 8.61
C LEU A 237 -6.83 6.89 9.67
N ALA A 238 -7.77 7.80 9.98
CA ALA A 238 -7.59 8.75 11.08
C ALA A 238 -7.41 8.08 12.45
N ALA A 239 -7.81 6.82 12.59
CA ALA A 239 -7.61 6.04 13.81
C ALA A 239 -6.27 5.25 13.83
N VAL A 240 -5.39 5.45 12.85
CA VAL A 240 -4.13 4.72 12.69
C VAL A 240 -2.98 5.72 12.57
N ASP A 241 -2.30 5.96 13.67
CA ASP A 241 -1.25 6.99 13.78
C ASP A 241 0.05 6.59 13.05
N GLU A 242 0.27 5.28 12.84
CA GLU A 242 1.50 4.77 12.19
C GLU A 242 1.60 5.08 10.69
N VAL A 243 0.49 5.45 10.04
CA VAL A 243 0.44 5.70 8.59
C VAL A 243 1.10 7.01 8.23
N THR A 244 2.13 6.97 7.37
CA THR A 244 2.89 8.15 6.93
C THR A 244 2.72 8.49 5.44
N MET A 245 2.16 7.60 4.65
CA MET A 245 1.90 7.75 3.20
C MET A 245 0.59 7.08 2.83
N VAL A 246 -0.20 7.75 1.97
CA VAL A 246 -1.48 7.22 1.51
C VAL A 246 -1.56 7.27 0.00
N ALA A 247 -2.05 6.20 -0.64
CA ALA A 247 -2.28 6.13 -2.07
C ALA A 247 -3.60 5.41 -2.39
N VAL A 248 -4.25 5.80 -3.49
CA VAL A 248 -5.51 5.22 -3.97
C VAL A 248 -5.33 4.75 -5.42
N PRO A 249 -4.57 3.68 -5.68
CA PRO A 249 -4.23 3.26 -7.04
C PRO A 249 -5.45 2.87 -7.88
N ASP A 250 -6.47 2.28 -7.26
CA ASP A 250 -7.68 1.83 -7.96
C ASP A 250 -8.65 2.94 -8.34
N LEU A 251 -8.44 4.16 -7.89
CA LEU A 251 -9.14 5.33 -8.39
C LEU A 251 -8.92 5.48 -9.91
N MET A 252 -7.68 5.25 -10.35
CA MET A 252 -7.32 5.30 -11.77
C MET A 252 -7.85 4.10 -12.56
N SER A 253 -7.91 2.93 -11.95
CA SER A 253 -8.56 1.75 -12.53
C SER A 253 -10.06 1.98 -12.75
N ALA A 254 -10.75 2.51 -11.74
CA ALA A 254 -12.17 2.84 -11.83
C ALA A 254 -12.44 3.87 -12.94
N TYR A 255 -11.60 4.90 -13.06
CA TYR A 255 -11.69 5.90 -14.12
C TYR A 255 -11.50 5.29 -15.52
N GLN A 256 -10.48 4.47 -15.74
CA GLN A 256 -10.24 3.80 -17.03
C GLN A 256 -11.42 2.94 -17.50
N ARG A 257 -12.09 2.26 -16.56
CA ARG A 257 -13.23 1.41 -16.84
C ARG A 257 -14.56 2.18 -16.93
N GLY A 258 -14.54 3.49 -16.70
CA GLY A 258 -15.76 4.31 -16.66
C GLY A 258 -16.64 4.06 -15.43
N ALA A 259 -16.10 3.42 -14.38
CA ALA A 259 -16.79 3.20 -13.12
C ALA A 259 -16.94 4.48 -12.29
N ILE A 260 -16.06 5.46 -12.50
CA ILE A 260 -16.10 6.81 -11.93
C ILE A 260 -15.71 7.83 -13.01
N GLY A 261 -16.31 9.01 -13.00
CA GLY A 261 -15.96 10.12 -13.89
C GLY A 261 -14.73 10.91 -13.41
N LEU A 262 -14.19 11.78 -14.29
CA LEU A 262 -13.05 12.62 -13.93
C LEU A 262 -13.35 13.55 -12.75
N ASP A 263 -14.58 14.10 -12.68
CA ASP A 263 -15.02 14.92 -11.54
C ASP A 263 -14.95 14.14 -10.22
N GLY A 264 -15.37 12.86 -10.24
CA GLY A 264 -15.27 11.97 -9.09
C GLY A 264 -13.81 11.68 -8.69
N VAL A 265 -12.92 11.51 -9.67
CA VAL A 265 -11.49 11.38 -9.42
C VAL A 265 -10.93 12.60 -8.70
N GLN A 266 -11.31 13.80 -9.16
CA GLN A 266 -10.85 15.06 -8.55
C GLN A 266 -11.39 15.22 -7.12
N VAL A 267 -12.64 14.83 -6.87
CA VAL A 267 -13.21 14.83 -5.51
C VAL A 267 -12.41 13.93 -4.60
N VAL A 268 -12.17 12.67 -4.97
CA VAL A 268 -11.42 11.73 -4.13
C VAL A 268 -9.99 12.22 -3.88
N GLN A 269 -9.31 12.77 -4.90
CA GLN A 269 -7.95 13.30 -4.73
C GLN A 269 -7.90 14.57 -3.87
N LYS A 270 -8.90 15.43 -3.92
CA LYS A 270 -9.01 16.58 -3.00
C LYS A 270 -9.26 16.14 -1.56
N GLU A 271 -10.15 15.19 -1.37
CA GLU A 271 -10.46 14.68 -0.03
C GLU A 271 -9.26 13.96 0.61
N ILE A 272 -8.45 13.18 -0.16
CA ILE A 272 -7.24 12.55 0.40
C ILE A 272 -6.17 13.59 0.74
N ILE A 273 -6.04 14.67 -0.04
CA ILE A 273 -5.17 15.80 0.29
C ILE A 273 -5.63 16.46 1.59
N THR A 274 -6.93 16.77 1.70
CA THR A 274 -7.54 17.36 2.90
C THR A 274 -7.34 16.46 4.12
N HIS A 275 -7.51 15.14 3.97
CA HIS A 275 -7.24 14.17 5.03
C HIS A 275 -5.78 14.25 5.51
N CYS A 276 -4.80 14.29 4.58
CA CYS A 276 -3.39 14.41 4.96
C CYS A 276 -3.06 15.77 5.61
N GLU A 277 -3.71 16.85 5.20
CA GLU A 277 -3.57 18.18 5.82
C GLU A 277 -4.13 18.23 7.25
N LEU A 278 -5.27 17.59 7.47
CA LEU A 278 -5.90 17.52 8.79
C LEU A 278 -5.10 16.65 9.77
N MET A 279 -4.57 15.53 9.29
CA MET A 279 -3.74 14.63 10.10
C MET A 279 -2.37 15.24 10.42
N GLY A 280 -1.73 15.92 9.44
CA GLY A 280 -0.43 16.58 9.61
C GLY A 280 0.78 15.66 9.65
N ASP A 281 0.59 14.34 9.73
CA ASP A 281 1.61 13.30 9.92
C ASP A 281 1.93 12.48 8.64
N ARG A 282 1.08 12.56 7.63
CA ARG A 282 1.14 11.74 6.41
C ARG A 282 1.11 12.57 5.13
N VAL A 283 1.52 11.95 4.01
CA VAL A 283 1.56 12.60 2.69
C VAL A 283 0.85 11.71 1.66
N ALA A 284 0.00 12.32 0.82
CA ALA A 284 -0.67 11.65 -0.29
C ALA A 284 0.29 11.46 -1.48
N ILE A 285 0.30 10.25 -2.05
CA ILE A 285 0.97 9.94 -3.31
C ILE A 285 -0.10 9.86 -4.38
N LEU A 286 -0.12 10.85 -5.28
CA LEU A 286 -1.13 11.00 -6.31
C LEU A 286 -0.66 10.42 -7.64
N ASP A 287 -1.59 9.80 -8.34
CA ASP A 287 -1.44 9.35 -9.73
C ASP A 287 -2.26 10.24 -10.65
N PRO A 288 -1.72 10.68 -11.80
CA PRO A 288 -2.48 11.41 -12.81
C PRO A 288 -3.39 10.47 -13.61
N PRO A 289 -4.46 10.99 -14.25
CA PRO A 289 -5.25 10.20 -15.20
C PRO A 289 -4.37 9.55 -16.27
N PRO A 290 -4.70 8.32 -16.69
CA PRO A 290 -3.92 7.58 -17.67
C PRO A 290 -3.97 8.23 -19.07
N GLY A 291 -2.90 8.03 -19.86
CA GLY A 291 -2.86 8.44 -21.27
C GLY A 291 -2.60 9.92 -21.53
N LEU A 292 -2.41 10.73 -20.49
CA LEU A 292 -2.06 12.14 -20.65
C LEU A 292 -0.61 12.32 -21.14
N GLY A 293 -0.43 13.19 -22.13
CA GLY A 293 0.91 13.66 -22.52
C GLY A 293 1.47 14.69 -21.52
N PRO A 294 2.78 15.04 -21.63
CA PRO A 294 3.44 15.94 -20.67
C PRO A 294 2.74 17.30 -20.50
N GLN A 295 2.31 17.92 -21.60
CA GLN A 295 1.60 19.19 -21.53
C GLN A 295 0.21 19.02 -20.90
N GLN A 296 -0.50 17.95 -21.24
CA GLN A 296 -1.85 17.68 -20.74
C GLN A 296 -1.87 17.39 -19.22
N VAL A 297 -0.87 16.66 -18.71
CA VAL A 297 -0.80 16.41 -17.25
C VAL A 297 -0.51 17.69 -16.47
N LYS A 298 0.25 18.62 -17.05
CA LYS A 298 0.48 19.94 -16.46
C LYS A 298 -0.80 20.78 -16.45
N GLU A 299 -1.53 20.84 -17.56
CA GLU A 299 -2.81 21.53 -17.69
C GLU A 299 -3.83 20.94 -16.73
N TRP A 300 -3.97 19.62 -16.72
CA TRP A 300 -4.85 18.93 -15.79
C TRP A 300 -4.55 19.31 -14.33
N LEU A 301 -3.27 19.25 -13.90
CA LEU A 301 -2.91 19.56 -12.50
C LEU A 301 -3.22 21.00 -12.13
N ARG A 302 -2.95 21.98 -13.03
CA ARG A 302 -2.99 23.41 -12.69
C ARG A 302 -4.29 24.10 -13.04
N GLU A 303 -4.98 23.66 -14.07
CA GLU A 303 -6.17 24.33 -14.59
C GLU A 303 -7.47 23.57 -14.21
N GLU A 304 -7.45 22.24 -14.32
CA GLU A 304 -8.65 21.43 -14.06
C GLU A 304 -8.73 21.00 -12.59
N ALA A 305 -7.72 20.32 -12.09
CA ALA A 305 -7.68 19.80 -10.72
C ALA A 305 -7.38 20.89 -9.69
N ASN A 306 -6.52 21.84 -10.06
CA ASN A 306 -6.10 22.99 -9.26
C ASN A 306 -5.65 22.58 -7.83
N TYR A 307 -4.76 21.59 -7.74
CA TYR A 307 -4.22 21.13 -6.47
C TYR A 307 -3.03 22.00 -6.05
N ASP A 308 -3.03 22.42 -4.80
CA ASP A 308 -1.93 23.14 -4.15
C ASP A 308 -1.84 22.68 -2.69
N SER A 309 -0.89 21.80 -2.39
CA SER A 309 -0.70 21.28 -1.04
C SER A 309 0.73 20.82 -0.81
N LYS A 310 1.23 21.06 0.38
CA LYS A 310 2.50 20.53 0.87
C LYS A 310 2.40 19.08 1.36
N TYR A 311 1.19 18.56 1.51
CA TYR A 311 0.93 17.18 1.95
C TYR A 311 0.60 16.22 0.80
N ALA A 312 0.91 16.61 -0.43
CA ALA A 312 0.73 15.74 -1.60
C ALA A 312 1.90 15.82 -2.57
N SER A 313 2.15 14.71 -3.26
CA SER A 313 3.22 14.56 -4.26
C SER A 313 2.69 13.75 -5.45
N LEU A 314 2.85 14.25 -6.67
CA LEU A 314 2.37 13.65 -7.91
C LEU A 314 3.52 13.06 -8.71
N TYR A 315 3.34 11.84 -9.26
CA TYR A 315 4.35 11.14 -10.06
C TYR A 315 3.84 10.80 -11.46
N TYR A 316 4.69 11.04 -12.47
CA TYR A 316 4.41 10.84 -13.88
C TYR A 316 5.69 10.44 -14.65
N PRO A 317 5.62 9.61 -15.66
CA PRO A 317 4.47 8.88 -16.21
C PRO A 317 4.17 7.57 -15.50
N TRP A 318 3.13 6.87 -15.95
CA TRP A 318 2.84 5.51 -15.54
C TRP A 318 3.96 4.55 -15.95
N ILE A 319 4.10 3.46 -15.22
CA ILE A 319 5.12 2.44 -15.40
C ILE A 319 4.51 1.14 -15.92
N SER A 320 5.23 0.44 -16.77
CA SER A 320 4.86 -0.90 -17.23
C SER A 320 5.47 -1.95 -16.31
N VAL A 321 4.64 -2.87 -15.83
CA VAL A 321 5.04 -4.01 -15.00
C VAL A 321 4.46 -5.29 -15.58
N PHE A 322 5.05 -6.44 -15.23
CA PHE A 322 4.48 -7.73 -15.60
C PHE A 322 3.22 -8.01 -14.77
N ASP A 323 2.13 -8.36 -15.45
CA ASP A 323 0.88 -8.79 -14.83
C ASP A 323 0.77 -10.31 -14.88
N PRO A 324 0.74 -10.98 -13.73
CA PRO A 324 0.62 -12.45 -13.68
C PRO A 324 -0.72 -12.97 -14.20
N VAL A 325 -1.81 -12.19 -14.07
CA VAL A 325 -3.16 -12.60 -14.48
C VAL A 325 -3.25 -12.72 -16.01
N SER A 326 -2.89 -11.66 -16.70
CA SER A 326 -2.90 -11.63 -18.18
C SER A 326 -1.66 -12.27 -18.81
N SER A 327 -0.62 -12.55 -18.01
CA SER A 327 0.73 -12.99 -18.47
C SER A 327 1.34 -12.01 -19.48
N LYS A 328 1.04 -10.73 -19.36
CA LYS A 328 1.50 -9.62 -20.23
C LYS A 328 2.01 -8.46 -19.40
N ASN A 329 2.72 -7.57 -20.06
CA ASN A 329 3.07 -6.29 -19.45
C ASN A 329 1.87 -5.35 -19.52
N GLN A 330 1.58 -4.66 -18.40
CA GLN A 330 0.54 -3.63 -18.36
C GLN A 330 1.06 -2.36 -17.71
N PHE A 331 0.49 -1.22 -18.08
CA PHE A 331 0.76 0.04 -17.44
C PHE A 331 -0.08 0.17 -16.16
N VAL A 332 0.61 0.51 -15.06
CA VAL A 332 0.00 0.73 -13.75
C VAL A 332 0.40 2.10 -13.20
N PRO A 333 -0.42 2.68 -12.32
CA PRO A 333 -0.04 3.91 -11.63
C PRO A 333 1.19 3.68 -10.74
N PRO A 334 2.14 4.64 -10.68
CA PRO A 334 3.42 4.44 -10.01
C PRO A 334 3.36 4.52 -8.49
N SER A 335 2.27 5.00 -7.88
CA SER A 335 2.16 5.32 -6.45
C SER A 335 2.63 4.20 -5.52
N GLY A 336 2.27 2.95 -5.80
CA GLY A 336 2.71 1.81 -4.99
C GLY A 336 4.22 1.60 -5.01
N HIS A 337 4.85 1.65 -6.18
CA HIS A 337 6.30 1.53 -6.32
C HIS A 337 7.02 2.73 -5.68
N VAL A 338 6.46 3.92 -5.83
CA VAL A 338 6.97 5.15 -5.22
C VAL A 338 6.95 5.06 -3.71
N ALA A 339 5.86 4.61 -3.11
CA ALA A 339 5.76 4.41 -1.66
C ALA A 339 6.84 3.45 -1.15
N GLY A 340 7.10 2.33 -1.86
CA GLY A 340 8.17 1.40 -1.53
C GLY A 340 9.57 2.01 -1.64
N ILE A 341 9.78 2.91 -2.61
CA ILE A 341 11.04 3.65 -2.76
C ILE A 341 11.22 4.65 -1.63
N TRP A 342 10.16 5.33 -1.18
CA TRP A 342 10.24 6.22 -0.02
C TRP A 342 10.64 5.42 1.22
N ALA A 343 10.00 4.28 1.47
CA ALA A 343 10.33 3.40 2.59
C ALA A 343 11.79 2.94 2.54
N ARG A 344 12.28 2.47 1.39
CA ARG A 344 13.68 2.07 1.22
C ARG A 344 14.66 3.23 1.44
N ASN A 345 14.32 4.42 0.96
CA ASN A 345 15.15 5.61 1.14
C ASN A 345 15.25 5.99 2.62
N ASP A 346 14.14 5.94 3.33
CA ASP A 346 14.09 6.26 4.75
C ASP A 346 14.91 5.28 5.60
N ASP A 347 14.77 4.00 5.32
CA ASP A 347 15.51 2.93 6.02
C ASP A 347 17.02 3.04 5.78
N THR A 348 17.45 3.35 4.55
CA THR A 348 18.88 3.36 4.18
C THR A 348 19.58 4.69 4.44
N ARG A 349 18.89 5.81 4.31
CA ARG A 349 19.46 7.16 4.31
C ARG A 349 18.80 8.14 5.28
N GLY A 350 17.61 7.79 5.78
CA GLY A 350 16.79 8.68 6.60
C GLY A 350 15.80 9.54 5.79
N VAL A 351 14.73 9.96 6.45
CA VAL A 351 13.62 10.73 5.86
C VAL A 351 14.04 12.09 5.28
N HIS A 352 15.14 12.65 5.81
CA HIS A 352 15.70 13.94 5.37
C HIS A 352 16.32 13.89 3.96
N LYS A 353 16.70 12.70 3.48
CA LYS A 353 17.21 12.54 2.10
C LYS A 353 16.03 12.48 1.13
N ALA A 354 16.01 13.35 0.12
CA ALA A 354 14.97 13.33 -0.92
C ALA A 354 14.92 11.97 -1.64
N PRO A 355 13.75 11.33 -1.76
CA PRO A 355 13.60 10.01 -2.39
C PRO A 355 13.62 10.11 -3.92
N ALA A 356 14.69 10.65 -4.46
CA ALA A 356 14.95 10.80 -5.89
C ALA A 356 16.31 10.23 -6.27
N ASN A 357 16.51 10.00 -7.58
CA ASN A 357 17.61 9.25 -8.16
C ASN A 357 17.64 7.78 -7.69
N GLU A 358 16.47 7.25 -7.32
CA GLU A 358 16.27 5.87 -6.90
C GLU A 358 15.72 5.02 -8.03
N VAL A 359 16.16 3.75 -8.12
CA VAL A 359 15.69 2.80 -9.14
C VAL A 359 14.28 2.31 -8.81
N VAL A 360 13.40 2.31 -9.80
CA VAL A 360 12.06 1.71 -9.71
C VAL A 360 12.19 0.21 -10.05
N ARG A 361 12.26 -0.63 -9.03
CA ARG A 361 12.34 -2.09 -9.21
C ARG A 361 11.02 -2.63 -9.75
N GLY A 362 11.09 -3.57 -10.69
CA GLY A 362 9.91 -4.17 -11.33
C GLY A 362 9.36 -3.38 -12.52
N ALA A 363 9.75 -2.12 -12.70
CA ALA A 363 9.38 -1.35 -13.89
C ALA A 363 10.19 -1.80 -15.10
N ILE A 364 9.49 -2.12 -16.19
CA ILE A 364 10.06 -2.61 -17.45
C ILE A 364 10.16 -1.47 -18.46
N GLU A 365 9.13 -0.63 -18.54
CA GLU A 365 8.98 0.46 -19.51
C GLU A 365 8.20 1.62 -18.90
N LEU A 366 8.26 2.79 -19.54
CA LEU A 366 7.47 3.97 -19.20
C LEU A 366 6.40 4.20 -20.27
N GLN A 367 5.20 4.59 -19.85
CA GLN A 367 4.11 4.93 -20.77
C GLN A 367 4.51 6.07 -21.71
N THR A 368 5.32 7.01 -21.22
CA THR A 368 5.83 8.14 -21.98
C THR A 368 7.33 8.33 -21.69
N GLN A 369 8.15 8.35 -22.73
CA GLN A 369 9.57 8.66 -22.64
C GLN A 369 9.76 10.18 -22.63
N LEU A 370 10.10 10.73 -21.46
CA LEU A 370 10.25 12.17 -21.29
C LEU A 370 11.58 12.70 -21.84
N THR A 371 11.52 13.71 -22.66
CA THR A 371 12.68 14.51 -23.07
C THR A 371 13.10 15.46 -21.94
N LYS A 372 14.29 16.08 -22.09
CA LYS A 372 14.73 17.11 -21.14
C LYS A 372 13.78 18.31 -21.13
N ALA A 373 13.37 18.79 -22.29
CA ALA A 373 12.48 19.94 -22.41
C ALA A 373 11.11 19.72 -21.77
N GLU A 374 10.54 18.53 -21.93
CA GLU A 374 9.28 18.16 -21.25
C GLU A 374 9.46 18.08 -19.75
N HIS A 375 10.58 17.55 -19.26
CA HIS A 375 10.89 17.57 -17.84
C HIS A 375 11.03 19.01 -17.30
N ASP A 376 11.67 19.89 -18.04
CA ASP A 376 11.82 21.31 -17.67
C ASP A 376 10.46 22.03 -17.59
N LEU A 377 9.41 21.51 -18.24
CA LEU A 377 8.02 21.98 -18.12
C LEU A 377 7.33 21.46 -16.86
N LEU A 378 7.59 20.22 -16.46
CA LEU A 378 6.85 19.50 -15.41
C LEU A 378 7.42 19.77 -14.01
N ASN A 379 8.74 19.79 -13.89
CA ASN A 379 9.41 19.94 -12.59
C ASN A 379 9.04 21.24 -11.84
N PRO A 380 8.95 22.43 -12.50
CA PRO A 380 8.60 23.67 -11.81
C PRO A 380 7.20 23.67 -11.19
N VAL A 381 6.28 22.86 -11.71
CA VAL A 381 4.91 22.77 -11.22
C VAL A 381 4.70 21.64 -10.19
N GLY A 382 5.79 20.97 -9.78
CA GLY A 382 5.75 19.93 -8.73
C GLY A 382 5.41 18.53 -9.23
N ILE A 383 5.45 18.28 -10.55
CA ILE A 383 5.26 16.94 -11.12
C ILE A 383 6.60 16.20 -11.10
N ASN A 384 6.67 15.13 -10.32
CA ASN A 384 7.87 14.31 -10.17
C ASN A 384 7.99 13.32 -11.33
N CYS A 385 8.99 13.51 -12.17
CA CYS A 385 9.18 12.70 -13.36
C CYS A 385 9.85 11.37 -13.04
N ILE A 386 9.37 10.29 -13.66
CA ILE A 386 10.04 8.99 -13.71
C ILE A 386 10.71 8.90 -15.09
N ARG A 387 12.00 8.60 -15.12
CA ARG A 387 12.79 8.62 -16.36
C ARG A 387 13.62 7.36 -16.54
N ALA A 388 13.75 6.92 -17.78
CA ALA A 388 14.67 5.85 -18.16
C ALA A 388 16.04 6.43 -18.55
N PHE A 389 17.10 5.89 -17.96
CA PHE A 389 18.48 6.27 -18.24
C PHE A 389 19.25 5.08 -18.81
N SER A 390 19.93 5.29 -19.93
CA SER A 390 20.76 4.24 -20.53
C SER A 390 21.83 3.75 -19.53
N GLY A 391 21.88 2.43 -19.32
CA GLY A 391 22.81 1.79 -18.39
C GLY A 391 22.49 1.99 -16.89
N ARG A 392 21.46 2.79 -16.53
CA ARG A 392 21.12 3.09 -15.13
C ARG A 392 19.68 2.71 -14.76
N GLY A 393 18.88 2.23 -15.73
CA GLY A 393 17.50 1.80 -15.53
C GLY A 393 16.49 2.95 -15.35
N ILE A 394 15.27 2.58 -14.98
CA ILE A 394 14.17 3.51 -14.71
C ILE A 394 14.31 4.04 -13.28
N ARG A 395 14.26 5.38 -13.14
CA ARG A 395 14.49 6.07 -11.87
C ARG A 395 13.47 7.16 -11.63
N ILE A 396 13.14 7.39 -10.36
CA ILE A 396 12.47 8.61 -9.91
C ILE A 396 13.46 9.77 -10.06
N TRP A 397 13.04 10.85 -10.73
CA TRP A 397 13.88 12.01 -11.04
C TRP A 397 13.24 13.32 -10.58
N GLY A 398 12.58 13.31 -9.43
CA GLY A 398 11.98 14.44 -8.76
C GLY A 398 11.55 14.08 -7.36
N ALA A 399 11.54 15.05 -6.44
CA ALA A 399 11.09 14.92 -5.07
C ALA A 399 10.51 16.23 -4.55
N ARG A 400 9.46 16.69 -5.23
CA ARG A 400 8.74 17.91 -4.89
C ARG A 400 7.32 17.58 -4.41
N THR A 401 6.79 18.43 -3.57
CA THR A 401 5.36 18.51 -3.30
C THR A 401 4.67 19.25 -4.44
N ILE A 402 3.34 19.23 -4.47
CA ILE A 402 2.56 20.04 -5.42
C ILE A 402 2.30 21.46 -4.91
N SER A 403 2.94 21.87 -3.80
CA SER A 403 2.77 23.20 -3.22
C SER A 403 3.38 24.31 -4.07
N SER A 404 2.67 25.43 -4.14
CA SER A 404 3.15 26.68 -4.69
C SER A 404 4.10 27.45 -3.75
N ASP A 405 4.08 27.13 -2.44
CA ASP A 405 4.93 27.74 -1.44
C ASP A 405 6.39 27.26 -1.57
N PRO A 406 7.36 28.15 -1.84
CA PRO A 406 8.78 27.80 -1.94
C PRO A 406 9.37 27.15 -0.68
N ALA A 407 8.82 27.46 0.50
CA ALA A 407 9.27 26.88 1.77
C ALA A 407 8.99 25.38 1.83
N TRP A 408 7.88 24.94 1.26
CA TRP A 408 7.40 23.56 1.27
C TRP A 408 7.55 22.83 -0.07
N ARG A 409 8.34 23.39 -0.97
CA ARG A 409 8.58 22.82 -2.31
C ARG A 409 9.10 21.40 -2.29
N TYR A 410 9.98 21.05 -1.34
CA TYR A 410 10.67 19.77 -1.30
C TYR A 410 9.97 18.76 -0.39
N LEU A 411 9.74 17.58 -0.92
CA LEU A 411 9.06 16.50 -0.25
C LEU A 411 9.79 16.04 1.02
N ASN A 412 11.14 15.93 0.97
CA ASN A 412 11.92 15.54 2.15
C ASN A 412 11.81 16.56 3.28
N VAL A 413 11.63 17.85 2.98
CA VAL A 413 11.41 18.88 4.01
C VAL A 413 10.07 18.63 4.71
N ARG A 414 8.97 18.43 3.94
CA ARG A 414 7.66 18.17 4.56
C ARG A 414 7.68 16.88 5.37
N ARG A 415 8.24 15.79 4.84
CA ARG A 415 8.31 14.51 5.53
C ARG A 415 9.20 14.56 6.77
N LEU A 416 10.30 15.31 6.73
CA LEU A 416 11.13 15.57 7.91
C LEU A 416 10.34 16.30 9.00
N PHE A 417 9.55 17.31 8.64
CA PHE A 417 8.72 18.00 9.63
C PHE A 417 7.65 17.10 10.21
N ASN A 418 6.94 16.28 9.40
CA ASN A 418 6.00 15.28 9.92
C ASN A 418 6.68 14.38 10.96
N TYR A 419 7.87 13.86 10.62
CA TYR A 419 8.67 13.02 11.52
C TYR A 419 9.06 13.72 12.82
N LEU A 420 9.52 14.98 12.74
CA LEU A 420 9.93 15.74 13.92
C LEU A 420 8.72 16.10 14.80
N GLU A 421 7.63 16.55 14.18
CA GLU A 421 6.38 16.91 14.84
C GLU A 421 5.81 15.73 15.61
N GLU A 422 5.69 14.57 14.97
CA GLU A 422 5.15 13.35 15.59
C GLU A 422 6.09 12.77 16.65
N SER A 423 7.40 12.75 16.42
CA SER A 423 8.37 12.27 17.42
C SER A 423 8.37 13.16 18.68
N ILE A 424 8.24 14.47 18.52
CA ILE A 424 8.16 15.39 19.66
C ILE A 424 6.83 15.22 20.38
N LEU A 425 5.72 15.08 19.66
CA LEU A 425 4.39 14.84 20.22
C LEU A 425 4.41 13.60 21.12
N ASP A 426 4.88 12.48 20.58
CA ASP A 426 4.92 11.20 21.29
C ASP A 426 5.90 11.22 22.48
N GLY A 427 7.07 11.80 22.26
CA GLY A 427 8.12 11.89 23.28
C GLY A 427 7.86 12.90 24.37
N THR A 428 6.82 13.75 24.24
CA THR A 428 6.47 14.78 25.25
C THR A 428 5.14 14.54 25.95
N GLN A 429 4.46 13.41 25.75
CA GLN A 429 3.19 13.05 26.41
C GLN A 429 3.28 13.13 27.95
N TRP A 430 4.44 12.87 28.52
CA TRP A 430 4.69 12.95 29.97
C TRP A 430 4.55 14.37 30.56
N VAL A 431 4.55 15.42 29.72
CA VAL A 431 4.41 16.83 30.15
C VAL A 431 3.00 17.14 30.66
N VAL A 432 2.01 16.42 30.13
CA VAL A 432 0.60 16.67 30.46
C VAL A 432 0.35 16.36 31.94
N PHE A 433 -0.28 17.33 32.63
CA PHE A 433 -0.55 17.35 34.06
C PHE A 433 0.69 17.49 34.98
N GLU A 434 1.88 17.75 34.46
CA GLU A 434 3.03 18.13 35.27
C GLU A 434 2.86 19.58 35.83
N PRO A 435 3.46 19.92 36.98
CA PRO A 435 3.48 21.31 37.48
C PRO A 435 4.10 22.26 36.46
N ASN A 436 3.37 23.34 36.11
CA ASN A 436 3.77 24.31 35.11
C ASN A 436 4.73 25.35 35.71
N ASP A 437 6.02 25.06 35.74
CA ASP A 437 7.08 25.85 36.33
C ASP A 437 8.37 25.90 35.49
N ASP A 438 9.33 26.71 35.93
CA ASP A 438 10.65 26.87 35.28
C ASP A 438 11.41 25.51 35.19
N ALA A 439 11.17 24.58 36.13
CA ALA A 439 11.83 23.26 36.14
C ALA A 439 11.27 22.36 35.03
N LEU A 440 9.96 22.39 34.84
CA LEU A 440 9.29 21.69 33.73
C LEU A 440 9.81 22.22 32.38
N TRP A 441 9.82 23.54 32.19
CA TRP A 441 10.27 24.13 30.92
C TRP A 441 11.74 23.82 30.62
N ALA A 442 12.60 23.81 31.63
CA ALA A 442 14.01 23.41 31.48
C ALA A 442 14.13 21.91 31.06
N ARG A 443 13.27 21.04 31.58
CA ARG A 443 13.21 19.62 31.24
C ARG A 443 12.76 19.42 29.80
N ILE A 444 11.69 20.11 29.37
CA ILE A 444 11.18 20.12 27.98
C ILE A 444 12.29 20.55 27.02
N ARG A 445 12.91 21.72 27.24
CA ARG A 445 14.01 22.21 26.38
C ARG A 445 15.12 21.19 26.24
N ARG A 446 15.56 20.60 27.35
CA ARG A 446 16.67 19.62 27.36
C ARG A 446 16.31 18.38 26.57
N THR A 447 15.09 17.85 26.73
CA THR A 447 14.64 16.63 26.06
C THR A 447 14.53 16.86 24.55
N ILE A 448 13.88 17.95 24.11
CA ILE A 448 13.74 18.27 22.68
C ILE A 448 15.11 18.61 22.07
N SER A 449 15.97 19.39 22.76
CA SER A 449 17.31 19.72 22.26
C SER A 449 18.18 18.47 22.09
N ALA A 450 18.10 17.51 23.02
CA ALA A 450 18.85 16.25 22.91
C ALA A 450 18.40 15.44 21.67
N PHE A 451 17.11 15.39 21.39
CA PHE A 451 16.56 14.75 20.18
C PHE A 451 17.07 15.46 18.91
N LEU A 452 16.92 16.78 18.83
CA LEU A 452 17.33 17.56 17.66
C LEU A 452 18.85 17.53 17.42
N ILE A 453 19.69 17.44 18.46
CA ILE A 453 21.14 17.21 18.34
C ILE A 453 21.41 15.88 17.64
N ASN A 454 20.66 14.83 17.98
CA ASN A 454 20.82 13.53 17.32
C ASN A 454 20.42 13.61 15.85
N GLU A 455 19.32 14.31 15.52
CA GLU A 455 18.88 14.49 14.12
C GLU A 455 19.88 15.36 13.33
N TRP A 456 20.44 16.41 13.94
CA TRP A 456 21.53 17.18 13.35
C TRP A 456 22.77 16.33 13.07
N ARG A 457 23.19 15.46 14.02
CA ARG A 457 24.31 14.54 13.82
C ARG A 457 24.09 13.52 12.70
N LYS A 458 22.85 13.12 12.46
CA LYS A 458 22.45 12.29 11.32
C LYS A 458 22.49 13.06 9.98
N GLY A 459 22.66 14.39 10.02
CA GLY A 459 22.70 15.25 8.84
C GLY A 459 21.29 15.68 8.35
N ALA A 460 20.28 15.57 9.19
CA ALA A 460 18.92 15.98 8.85
C ALA A 460 18.74 17.52 8.88
N LEU A 461 19.54 18.21 9.69
CA LEU A 461 19.48 19.65 9.87
C LEU A 461 20.76 20.32 9.34
N PHE A 462 20.61 21.48 8.74
CA PHE A 462 21.69 22.26 8.15
C PHE A 462 22.31 23.19 9.19
N GLY A 463 23.65 23.21 9.27
CA GLY A 463 24.43 24.07 10.17
C GLY A 463 25.72 23.38 10.59
N LEU A 464 26.78 24.15 10.79
CA LEU A 464 28.08 23.64 11.30
C LEU A 464 28.02 23.38 12.80
N THR A 465 27.16 24.09 13.50
CA THR A 465 26.92 23.95 14.94
C THR A 465 25.44 23.70 15.23
N PRO A 466 25.08 23.10 16.37
CA PRO A 466 23.69 22.92 16.74
C PRO A 466 22.90 24.23 16.79
N ASP A 467 23.51 25.32 17.24
CA ASP A 467 22.86 26.64 17.37
C ASP A 467 22.49 27.27 16.01
N GLU A 468 23.18 26.86 14.93
CA GLU A 468 22.83 27.24 13.56
C GLU A 468 21.71 26.36 12.99
N ALA A 469 21.58 25.13 13.49
CA ALA A 469 20.70 24.11 12.95
C ALA A 469 19.30 24.14 13.55
N PHE A 470 19.16 24.51 14.82
CA PHE A 470 17.86 24.58 15.49
C PHE A 470 17.90 25.46 16.74
N TYR A 471 16.73 25.86 17.22
CA TYR A 471 16.54 26.45 18.55
C TYR A 471 15.32 25.83 19.23
N VAL A 472 15.35 25.81 20.58
CA VAL A 472 14.23 25.39 21.41
C VAL A 472 14.03 26.46 22.49
N LYS A 473 12.89 27.15 22.46
CA LYS A 473 12.55 28.20 23.38
C LYS A 473 11.32 27.80 24.18
N CYS A 474 11.49 27.67 25.50
CA CYS A 474 10.42 27.41 26.45
C CYS A 474 10.81 28.07 27.76
N ASP A 475 10.39 29.30 27.97
CA ASP A 475 10.79 30.17 29.07
C ASP A 475 9.64 31.10 29.44
N ARG A 476 9.91 32.15 30.26
CA ARG A 476 8.90 33.11 30.69
C ARG A 476 8.38 34.03 29.58
N GLU A 477 9.10 34.16 28.48
CA GLU A 477 8.62 34.92 27.32
C GLU A 477 7.56 34.16 26.55
N THR A 478 7.75 32.83 26.41
CA THR A 478 6.76 31.97 25.75
C THR A 478 5.63 31.53 26.68
N ASN A 479 5.83 31.65 28.02
CA ASN A 479 4.87 31.23 29.04
C ASN A 479 4.60 32.38 30.03
N PRO A 480 3.85 33.42 29.63
CA PRO A 480 3.45 34.51 30.54
C PRO A 480 2.46 34.00 31.58
N ALA A 481 2.31 34.76 32.69
CA ALA A 481 1.44 34.36 33.80
C ALA A 481 0.01 34.01 33.38
N GLU A 482 -0.55 34.76 32.42
CA GLU A 482 -1.90 34.49 31.88
C GLU A 482 -2.01 33.12 31.24
N GLY A 483 -0.95 32.65 30.51
CA GLY A 483 -0.90 31.30 29.92
C GLY A 483 -0.80 30.22 30.99
N ILE A 484 0.00 30.47 32.05
CA ILE A 484 0.15 29.53 33.18
C ILE A 484 -1.18 29.36 33.91
N ASP A 485 -1.91 30.45 34.14
CA ASP A 485 -3.19 30.47 34.87
C ASP A 485 -4.28 29.64 34.16
N ILE A 486 -4.23 29.54 32.81
CA ILE A 486 -5.13 28.69 32.01
C ILE A 486 -4.57 27.30 31.74
N GLY A 487 -3.43 26.95 32.36
CA GLY A 487 -2.82 25.61 32.23
C GLY A 487 -2.08 25.35 30.91
N GLN A 488 -1.65 26.40 30.20
CA GLN A 488 -0.95 26.32 28.94
C GLN A 488 0.56 26.31 29.11
N VAL A 489 1.27 25.45 28.36
CA VAL A 489 2.73 25.48 28.17
C VAL A 489 3.02 25.62 26.67
N VAL A 490 3.80 26.65 26.32
CA VAL A 490 4.23 26.90 24.94
C VAL A 490 5.74 26.70 24.83
N CYS A 491 6.13 25.83 23.92
CA CYS A 491 7.52 25.62 23.54
C CYS A 491 7.67 25.86 22.03
N GLU A 492 8.48 26.83 21.67
CA GLU A 492 8.80 27.13 20.27
C GLU A 492 10.03 26.38 19.83
N VAL A 493 9.92 25.67 18.70
CA VAL A 493 11.01 24.91 18.09
C VAL A 493 11.20 25.39 16.66
N GLY A 494 12.40 25.87 16.34
CA GLY A 494 12.79 26.22 14.98
C GLY A 494 13.91 25.32 14.49
N VAL A 495 13.79 24.84 13.24
CA VAL A 495 14.78 23.94 12.61
C VAL A 495 15.15 24.42 11.22
N ALA A 496 16.40 24.20 10.82
CA ALA A 496 16.90 24.46 9.48
C ALA A 496 17.03 23.11 8.72
N PRO A 497 16.01 22.69 7.93
CA PRO A 497 16.04 21.40 7.23
C PRO A 497 17.05 21.41 6.09
N VAL A 498 17.71 20.28 5.83
CA VAL A 498 18.54 20.12 4.64
C VAL A 498 17.68 20.07 3.38
N LYS A 499 18.09 20.78 2.33
CA LYS A 499 17.42 20.78 1.03
C LYS A 499 18.25 19.97 0.02
N PRO A 500 17.61 19.28 -0.95
CA PRO A 500 18.34 18.48 -1.92
C PRO A 500 19.13 19.38 -2.90
N ALA A 501 20.28 18.90 -3.36
CA ALA A 501 20.99 19.49 -4.49
C ALA A 501 20.30 19.04 -5.80
N GLU A 502 19.31 19.81 -6.26
CA GLU A 502 18.53 19.49 -7.45
C GLU A 502 19.27 19.90 -8.73
N PHE A 503 20.04 21.00 -8.68
CA PHE A 503 20.81 21.52 -9.81
C PHE A 503 22.29 21.53 -9.49
N VAL A 504 23.09 20.76 -10.25
CA VAL A 504 24.54 20.74 -10.13
C VAL A 504 25.15 21.41 -11.36
N ILE A 505 25.87 22.49 -11.14
CA ILE A 505 26.45 23.32 -12.21
C ILE A 505 27.97 23.24 -12.17
N PHE A 506 28.57 22.68 -13.21
CA PHE A 506 30.02 22.71 -13.41
C PHE A 506 30.37 23.82 -14.42
N ARG A 507 31.26 24.71 -14.03
CA ARG A 507 31.79 25.73 -14.90
C ARG A 507 33.17 25.30 -15.39
N LEU A 508 33.30 25.05 -16.70
CA LEU A 508 34.56 24.69 -17.33
C LEU A 508 35.09 25.91 -18.09
N SER A 509 36.34 26.28 -17.83
CA SER A 509 37.03 27.33 -18.58
C SER A 509 38.28 26.76 -19.27
N GLN A 510 38.51 27.16 -20.50
CA GLN A 510 39.73 26.83 -21.24
C GLN A 510 40.80 27.86 -20.93
N PHE A 511 41.99 27.43 -20.53
CA PHE A 511 43.15 28.28 -20.37
C PHE A 511 44.08 28.09 -21.57
N SER A 512 44.57 29.18 -22.17
CA SER A 512 45.71 29.15 -23.10
C SER A 512 46.99 29.02 -22.25
N GLY A 513 47.74 27.96 -22.48
CA GLY A 513 48.79 27.38 -21.68
C GLY A 513 49.65 28.29 -20.80
N GLY A 514 50.02 27.79 -19.63
CA GLY A 514 51.18 28.21 -18.87
C GLY A 514 50.94 28.92 -17.53
N THR A 515 49.73 28.92 -16.95
CA THR A 515 49.56 29.43 -15.55
C THR A 515 49.36 28.29 -14.59
N SER A 516 50.29 28.13 -13.65
CA SER A 516 50.15 27.22 -12.52
C SER A 516 48.91 27.58 -11.68
N LEU A 517 48.00 26.64 -11.50
CA LEU A 517 46.91 26.76 -10.54
C LEU A 517 47.50 26.83 -9.13
N VAL A 518 47.42 27.97 -8.49
CA VAL A 518 47.60 28.09 -7.05
C VAL A 518 46.32 27.54 -6.41
N SER A 519 46.39 26.36 -5.80
CA SER A 519 45.35 25.86 -4.92
C SER A 519 45.38 26.63 -3.60
N GLU A 520 44.34 27.41 -3.31
CA GLU A 520 44.02 27.84 -1.95
C GLU A 520 43.28 26.76 -1.18
#